data_fc7a7679d186f6de1f5438671ad9cf0a
#
_entry.id   fc7a7679d186f6de1f5438671ad9cf0a
#
_cell.length_a   1.000
_cell.length_b   1.000
_cell.length_c   1.000
_cell.angle_alpha   90.00
_cell.angle_beta   90.00
_cell.angle_gamma   90.00
#
_symmetry.space_group_name_H-M   'P 1'
#
loop_
_entity.id
_entity.type
_entity.pdbx_description
1 polymer ?
#
loop_
_entity_poly.entity_id
_entity_poly.type
_entity_poly.pdbx_seq_one_letter_code
_entity_poly.pdbx_strand_id
1 'polypeptide(L)'
;MVKVPATPAGIPAIRALIGKGINVNVTLTFSLDIYSDVRKAYIDGLEDLKKDGGNIKSVSSVASFFISRVDTLIDDALEDNHPDLMGKAAIANAKLAYRDFNNDFTSDKFLRLSQHGARVQRPLWASTSTKNPQYSDVLYPESLIGRDTVNTMPESTLLAFNEHGKVSESLGSNIDDATQLFVELQEAGIYMKDVTSELLAQGLKLFIDSYDSLISDIEHKRKLLELRI
;
A
#
# COMPACT_ATOMS: atom_id res chain seq x y z
N MET A 1 -8.49 12.53 -7.56
CA MET A 1 -7.66 11.97 -6.47
C MET A 1 -6.20 12.21 -6.82
N VAL A 2 -5.43 12.80 -5.90
CA VAL A 2 -4.00 13.08 -6.08
C VAL A 2 -3.20 11.91 -5.52
N LYS A 3 -2.13 11.49 -6.20
CA LYS A 3 -1.24 10.43 -5.72
C LYS A 3 -0.05 11.04 -4.99
N VAL A 4 0.19 10.64 -3.74
CA VAL A 4 1.27 11.16 -2.88
C VAL A 4 2.05 9.99 -2.28
N PRO A 5 3.39 9.94 -2.41
CA PRO A 5 4.19 8.87 -1.81
C PRO A 5 4.26 8.99 -0.29
N ALA A 6 4.27 7.85 0.40
CA ALA A 6 4.36 7.75 1.86
C ALA A 6 5.81 7.99 2.34
N THR A 7 6.30 9.21 2.14
CA THR A 7 7.63 9.65 2.56
C THR A 7 7.51 10.60 3.76
N PRO A 8 8.61 10.88 4.50
CA PRO A 8 8.60 11.89 5.56
C PRO A 8 8.08 13.26 5.10
N ALA A 9 8.38 13.68 3.86
CA ALA A 9 7.84 14.89 3.26
C ALA A 9 6.38 14.73 2.76
N GLY A 10 5.98 13.52 2.37
CA GLY A 10 4.64 13.20 1.90
C GLY A 10 3.60 13.22 3.02
N ILE A 11 3.94 12.78 4.23
CA ILE A 11 3.00 12.69 5.36
C ILE A 11 2.32 14.05 5.67
N PRO A 12 3.04 15.16 5.89
CA PRO A 12 2.41 16.46 6.10
C PRO A 12 1.63 16.96 4.87
N ALA A 13 2.07 16.63 3.65
CA ALA A 13 1.35 16.97 2.43
C ALA A 13 0.00 16.23 2.34
N ILE A 14 -0.04 14.94 2.72
CA ILE A 14 -1.29 14.15 2.79
C ILE A 14 -2.28 14.84 3.72
N ARG A 15 -1.88 15.16 4.98
CA ARG A 15 -2.73 15.87 5.93
C ARG A 15 -3.26 17.18 5.36
N ALA A 16 -2.37 18.00 4.77
CA ALA A 16 -2.74 19.29 4.21
C ALA A 16 -3.74 19.18 3.04
N LEU A 17 -3.58 18.19 2.17
CA LEU A 17 -4.50 17.93 1.05
C LEU A 17 -5.87 17.46 1.55
N ILE A 18 -5.91 16.51 2.48
CA ILE A 18 -7.15 16.05 3.11
C ILE A 18 -7.85 17.21 3.83
N GLY A 19 -7.09 18.05 4.58
CA GLY A 19 -7.61 19.25 5.23
C GLY A 19 -8.20 20.30 4.28
N LYS A 20 -7.88 20.22 2.99
CA LYS A 20 -8.49 21.02 1.92
C LYS A 20 -9.62 20.29 1.16
N GLY A 21 -10.05 19.13 1.62
CA GLY A 21 -11.09 18.34 0.96
C GLY A 21 -10.65 17.63 -0.32
N ILE A 22 -9.33 17.47 -0.54
CA ILE A 22 -8.78 16.84 -1.74
C ILE A 22 -8.62 15.33 -1.48
N ASN A 23 -9.17 14.51 -2.37
CA ASN A 23 -9.01 13.06 -2.32
C ASN A 23 -7.57 12.64 -2.60
N VAL A 24 -7.01 11.76 -1.78
CA VAL A 24 -5.61 11.32 -1.87
C VAL A 24 -5.53 9.79 -2.01
N ASN A 25 -4.71 9.33 -2.96
CA ASN A 25 -4.18 7.98 -3.01
C ASN A 25 -2.74 8.02 -2.48
N VAL A 26 -2.53 7.54 -1.26
CA VAL A 26 -1.18 7.42 -0.72
C VAL A 26 -0.52 6.20 -1.35
N THR A 27 0.72 6.34 -1.83
CA THR A 27 1.43 5.26 -2.54
C THR A 27 2.80 4.97 -1.94
N LEU A 28 3.42 3.87 -2.36
CA LEU A 28 4.71 3.39 -1.85
C LEU A 28 4.68 3.17 -0.33
N THR A 29 3.57 2.64 0.16
CA THR A 29 3.46 2.21 1.56
C THR A 29 3.93 0.75 1.64
N PHE A 30 4.96 0.51 2.43
CA PHE A 30 5.53 -0.83 2.67
C PHE A 30 5.62 -1.14 4.17
N SER A 31 5.92 -0.14 4.99
CA SER A 31 6.17 -0.26 6.42
C SER A 31 4.89 -0.06 7.23
N LEU A 32 4.74 -0.82 8.32
CA LEU A 32 3.64 -0.65 9.28
C LEU A 32 3.73 0.70 10.00
N ASP A 33 4.94 1.16 10.36
CA ASP A 33 5.17 2.44 11.02
C ASP A 33 4.76 3.60 10.11
N ILE A 34 5.23 3.60 8.86
CA ILE A 34 4.84 4.63 7.87
C ILE A 34 3.33 4.56 7.60
N TYR A 35 2.74 3.37 7.56
CA TYR A 35 1.30 3.24 7.39
C TYR A 35 0.52 3.81 8.58
N SER A 36 1.05 3.69 9.80
CA SER A 36 0.49 4.36 10.99
C SER A 36 0.48 5.88 10.81
N ASP A 37 1.61 6.47 10.37
CA ASP A 37 1.68 7.90 10.10
C ASP A 37 0.72 8.35 8.99
N VAL A 38 0.55 7.54 7.94
CA VAL A 38 -0.41 7.78 6.85
C VAL A 38 -1.84 7.83 7.36
N ARG A 39 -2.27 6.85 8.18
CA ARG A 39 -3.62 6.80 8.75
C ARG A 39 -3.86 7.98 9.69
N LYS A 40 -2.86 8.31 10.52
CA LYS A 40 -2.92 9.47 11.40
C LYS A 40 -3.04 10.78 10.60
N ALA A 41 -2.23 10.97 9.56
CA ALA A 41 -2.30 12.16 8.71
C ALA A 41 -3.67 12.31 8.03
N TYR A 42 -4.30 11.21 7.62
CA TYR A 42 -5.65 11.20 7.08
C TYR A 42 -6.69 11.65 8.12
N ILE A 43 -6.68 11.06 9.31
CA ILE A 43 -7.63 11.37 10.39
C ILE A 43 -7.46 12.82 10.85
N ASP A 44 -6.22 13.27 11.07
CA ASP A 44 -5.92 14.65 11.46
C ASP A 44 -6.34 15.65 10.37
N GLY A 45 -6.15 15.30 9.10
CA GLY A 45 -6.59 16.12 7.97
C GLY A 45 -8.12 16.25 7.89
N LEU A 46 -8.87 15.20 8.22
CA LEU A 46 -10.33 15.28 8.32
C LEU A 46 -10.79 16.17 9.50
N GLU A 47 -10.07 16.14 10.64
CA GLU A 47 -10.32 17.05 11.75
C GLU A 47 -10.08 18.50 11.36
N ASP A 48 -8.95 18.78 10.68
CA ASP A 48 -8.63 20.10 10.18
C ASP A 48 -9.71 20.61 9.22
N LEU A 49 -10.13 19.80 8.24
CA LEU A 49 -11.21 20.14 7.30
C LEU A 49 -12.53 20.44 8.01
N LYS A 50 -12.90 19.60 8.98
CA LYS A 50 -14.13 19.80 9.77
C LYS A 50 -14.08 21.09 10.58
N LYS A 51 -12.94 21.37 11.22
CA LYS A 51 -12.71 22.58 12.01
C LYS A 51 -12.85 23.85 11.17
N ASP A 52 -12.40 23.80 9.92
CA ASP A 52 -12.51 24.90 8.95
C ASP A 52 -13.88 24.98 8.27
N GLY A 53 -14.86 24.20 8.71
CA GLY A 53 -16.24 24.19 8.18
C GLY A 53 -16.40 23.47 6.84
N GLY A 54 -15.40 22.72 6.41
CA GLY A 54 -15.44 21.96 5.17
C GLY A 54 -16.26 20.67 5.25
N ASN A 55 -16.58 20.10 4.09
CA ASN A 55 -17.42 18.91 3.98
C ASN A 55 -16.59 17.62 3.99
N ILE A 56 -16.46 16.98 5.16
CA ILE A 56 -15.71 15.72 5.30
C ILE A 56 -16.38 14.52 4.61
N LYS A 57 -17.69 14.58 4.31
CA LYS A 57 -18.41 13.50 3.62
C LYS A 57 -17.95 13.30 2.17
N SER A 58 -17.42 14.36 1.54
CA SER A 58 -16.96 14.33 0.17
C SER A 58 -15.55 13.76 0.02
N VAL A 59 -14.81 13.62 1.14
CA VAL A 59 -13.42 13.14 1.10
C VAL A 59 -13.38 11.62 1.03
N SER A 60 -12.56 11.11 0.11
CA SER A 60 -12.24 9.69 -0.03
C SER A 60 -10.73 9.53 -0.18
N SER A 61 -10.17 8.53 0.49
CA SER A 61 -8.75 8.22 0.41
C SER A 61 -8.52 6.72 0.38
N VAL A 62 -7.42 6.33 -0.26
CA VAL A 62 -6.87 4.97 -0.23
C VAL A 62 -5.39 5.03 0.12
N ALA A 63 -4.89 3.99 0.76
CA ALA A 63 -3.47 3.80 1.01
C ALA A 63 -2.99 2.57 0.24
N SER A 64 -2.21 2.79 -0.82
CA SER A 64 -1.65 1.72 -1.64
C SER A 64 -0.49 1.06 -0.90
N PHE A 65 -0.78 -0.09 -0.32
CA PHE A 65 0.15 -0.96 0.39
C PHE A 65 0.68 -2.02 -0.56
N PHE A 66 1.99 -2.06 -0.74
CA PHE A 66 2.63 -2.88 -1.77
C PHE A 66 2.94 -4.28 -1.24
N ILE A 67 2.62 -5.30 -2.03
CA ILE A 67 2.62 -6.70 -1.63
C ILE A 67 3.81 -7.45 -2.23
N SER A 68 3.75 -7.88 -3.48
CA SER A 68 4.71 -8.83 -4.05
C SER A 68 6.18 -8.39 -4.01
N ARG A 69 6.43 -7.07 -3.98
CA ARG A 69 7.81 -6.57 -3.86
C ARG A 69 8.48 -6.93 -2.54
N VAL A 70 7.68 -7.06 -1.47
CA VAL A 70 8.19 -7.48 -0.15
C VAL A 70 8.69 -8.90 -0.21
N ASP A 71 7.86 -9.84 -0.71
CA ASP A 71 8.27 -11.23 -0.85
C ASP A 71 9.45 -11.36 -1.83
N THR A 72 9.42 -10.66 -2.98
CA THR A 72 10.52 -10.74 -3.95
C THR A 72 11.87 -10.39 -3.32
N LEU A 73 11.94 -9.31 -2.51
CA LEU A 73 13.20 -8.91 -1.89
C LEU A 73 13.62 -9.84 -0.74
N ILE A 74 12.66 -10.35 0.02
CA ILE A 74 12.93 -11.23 1.17
C ILE A 74 13.27 -12.64 0.69
N ASP A 75 12.56 -13.18 -0.29
CA ASP A 75 12.76 -14.53 -0.80
C ASP A 75 14.16 -14.68 -1.40
N ASP A 76 14.66 -13.67 -2.13
CA ASP A 76 16.04 -13.65 -2.64
C ASP A 76 17.10 -13.80 -1.52
N ALA A 77 16.81 -13.29 -0.32
CA ALA A 77 17.71 -13.40 0.83
C ALA A 77 17.53 -14.71 1.63
N LEU A 78 16.39 -15.38 1.50
CA LEU A 78 16.05 -16.60 2.23
C LEU A 78 16.34 -17.89 1.46
N GLU A 79 16.47 -17.83 0.13
CA GLU A 79 16.46 -19.00 -0.77
C GLU A 79 17.40 -20.11 -0.33
N ASP A 80 18.63 -19.78 0.08
CA ASP A 80 19.64 -20.77 0.44
C ASP A 80 19.50 -21.37 1.85
N ASN A 81 18.92 -20.62 2.79
CA ASN A 81 19.01 -20.96 4.22
C ASN A 81 17.65 -21.19 4.91
N HIS A 82 16.59 -20.52 4.44
CA HIS A 82 15.27 -20.54 5.09
C HIS A 82 14.13 -20.64 4.06
N PRO A 83 14.13 -21.62 3.16
CA PRO A 83 13.11 -21.72 2.11
C PRO A 83 11.68 -21.91 2.65
N ASP A 84 11.54 -22.37 3.88
CA ASP A 84 10.26 -22.52 4.59
C ASP A 84 9.61 -21.19 4.97
N LEU A 85 10.34 -20.08 5.00
CA LEU A 85 9.82 -18.74 5.30
C LEU A 85 9.42 -17.96 4.04
N MET A 86 9.79 -18.43 2.85
CA MET A 86 9.53 -17.76 1.57
C MET A 86 8.03 -17.64 1.26
N GLY A 87 7.65 -16.56 0.57
CA GLY A 87 6.28 -16.29 0.11
C GLY A 87 5.27 -15.96 1.19
N LYS A 88 5.72 -15.64 2.40
CA LYS A 88 4.85 -15.42 3.56
C LYS A 88 4.91 -13.99 4.11
N ALA A 89 6.03 -13.31 3.93
CA ALA A 89 6.31 -12.02 4.58
C ALA A 89 5.34 -10.91 4.13
N ALA A 90 5.03 -10.84 2.84
CA ALA A 90 4.12 -9.83 2.30
C ALA A 90 2.69 -10.00 2.83
N ILE A 91 2.21 -11.24 2.92
CA ILE A 91 0.87 -11.56 3.44
C ILE A 91 0.81 -11.24 4.94
N ALA A 92 1.83 -11.63 5.71
CA ALA A 92 1.90 -11.31 7.14
C ALA A 92 1.91 -9.78 7.36
N ASN A 93 2.72 -9.04 6.60
CA ASN A 93 2.76 -7.59 6.66
C ASN A 93 1.40 -6.94 6.35
N ALA A 94 0.69 -7.44 5.33
CA ALA A 94 -0.64 -6.96 4.99
C ALA A 94 -1.69 -7.28 6.07
N LYS A 95 -1.64 -8.47 6.68
CA LYS A 95 -2.52 -8.83 7.81
C LYS A 95 -2.32 -7.93 9.02
N LEU A 96 -1.06 -7.64 9.38
CA LEU A 96 -0.76 -6.72 10.46
C LEU A 96 -1.20 -5.29 10.13
N ALA A 97 -0.99 -4.84 8.88
CA ALA A 97 -1.49 -3.55 8.41
C ALA A 97 -3.03 -3.46 8.49
N TYR A 98 -3.73 -4.54 8.15
CA TYR A 98 -5.21 -4.60 8.22
C TYR A 98 -5.71 -4.63 9.67
N ARG A 99 -5.04 -5.32 10.58
CA ARG A 99 -5.33 -5.25 12.03
C ARG A 99 -5.25 -3.81 12.53
N ASP A 100 -4.15 -3.12 12.19
CA ASP A 100 -3.92 -1.75 12.64
C ASP A 100 -4.89 -0.76 11.99
N PHE A 101 -5.28 -1.01 10.73
CA PHE A 101 -6.37 -0.28 10.07
C PHE A 101 -7.68 -0.41 10.86
N ASN A 102 -8.08 -1.61 11.23
CA ASN A 102 -9.30 -1.82 12.01
C ASN A 102 -9.24 -1.10 13.35
N ASN A 103 -8.10 -1.17 14.06
CA ASN A 103 -7.92 -0.50 15.35
C ASN A 103 -8.10 1.02 15.23
N ASP A 104 -7.48 1.65 14.25
CA ASP A 104 -7.53 3.11 14.10
C ASP A 104 -8.92 3.60 13.64
N PHE A 105 -9.56 2.88 12.71
CA PHE A 105 -10.86 3.29 12.16
C PHE A 105 -12.07 2.83 12.99
N THR A 106 -11.86 2.08 14.06
CA THR A 106 -12.86 1.82 15.13
C THR A 106 -12.57 2.59 16.40
N SER A 107 -11.50 3.41 16.45
CA SER A 107 -11.17 4.24 17.61
C SER A 107 -12.23 5.32 17.87
N ASP A 108 -12.38 5.74 19.13
CA ASP A 108 -13.29 6.82 19.51
C ASP A 108 -13.03 8.11 18.73
N LYS A 109 -11.76 8.36 18.38
CA LYS A 109 -11.37 9.53 17.59
C LYS A 109 -12.01 9.49 16.21
N PHE A 110 -11.91 8.37 15.50
CA PHE A 110 -12.48 8.25 14.18
C PHE A 110 -14.01 8.09 14.20
N LEU A 111 -14.58 7.40 15.18
CA LEU A 111 -16.02 7.25 15.32
C LEU A 111 -16.73 8.60 15.43
N ARG A 112 -16.14 9.58 16.13
CA ARG A 112 -16.69 10.96 16.18
C ARG A 112 -16.70 11.64 14.80
N LEU A 113 -15.72 11.37 13.95
CA LEU A 113 -15.69 11.88 12.56
C LEU A 113 -16.70 11.13 11.68
N SER A 114 -16.81 9.83 11.85
CA SER A 114 -17.77 8.96 11.14
C SER A 114 -19.22 9.39 11.38
N GLN A 115 -19.59 9.81 12.59
CA GLN A 115 -20.91 10.38 12.89
C GLN A 115 -21.23 11.63 12.05
N HIS A 116 -20.19 12.31 11.55
CA HIS A 116 -20.33 13.46 10.64
C HIS A 116 -20.14 13.06 9.17
N GLY A 117 -20.10 11.75 8.88
CA GLY A 117 -20.02 11.19 7.54
C GLY A 117 -18.63 11.00 6.98
N ALA A 118 -17.57 11.05 7.81
CA ALA A 118 -16.23 10.65 7.39
C ALA A 118 -16.20 9.19 6.97
N ARG A 119 -15.44 8.91 5.92
CA ARG A 119 -15.19 7.55 5.41
C ARG A 119 -13.81 7.08 5.86
N VAL A 120 -13.64 5.78 5.98
CA VAL A 120 -12.31 5.19 6.25
C VAL A 120 -11.36 5.43 5.07
N GLN A 121 -10.06 5.54 5.34
CA GLN A 121 -9.03 5.43 4.32
C GLN A 121 -8.79 3.96 4.02
N ARG A 122 -9.33 3.46 2.92
CA ARG A 122 -9.28 2.03 2.60
C ARG A 122 -7.86 1.58 2.28
N PRO A 123 -7.37 0.47 2.86
CA PRO A 123 -6.17 -0.20 2.36
C PRO A 123 -6.38 -0.61 0.91
N LEU A 124 -5.40 -0.32 0.06
CA LEU A 124 -5.40 -0.74 -1.33
C LEU A 124 -4.18 -1.62 -1.55
N TRP A 125 -4.42 -2.92 -1.72
CA TRP A 125 -3.36 -3.88 -1.99
C TRP A 125 -2.86 -3.69 -3.41
N ALA A 126 -1.60 -3.28 -3.54
CA ALA A 126 -0.95 -2.98 -4.81
C ALA A 126 0.14 -4.01 -5.12
N SER A 127 0.37 -4.28 -6.40
CA SER A 127 1.35 -5.28 -6.85
C SER A 127 1.00 -6.69 -6.33
N THR A 128 -0.21 -7.16 -6.63
CA THR A 128 -0.75 -8.43 -6.12
C THR A 128 -0.67 -9.59 -7.12
N SER A 129 0.19 -9.49 -8.13
CA SER A 129 0.59 -10.62 -8.95
C SER A 129 1.86 -11.27 -8.40
N THR A 130 1.90 -12.59 -8.36
CA THR A 130 3.09 -13.37 -7.99
C THR A 130 4.20 -13.18 -9.03
N LYS A 131 5.45 -13.17 -8.59
CA LYS A 131 6.64 -13.09 -9.45
C LYS A 131 7.39 -14.41 -9.50
N ASN A 132 7.36 -15.17 -8.41
CA ASN A 132 7.93 -16.50 -8.36
C ASN A 132 6.96 -17.50 -9.01
N PRO A 133 7.37 -18.25 -10.04
CA PRO A 133 6.52 -19.21 -10.75
C PRO A 133 6.12 -20.43 -9.89
N GLN A 134 6.76 -20.62 -8.74
CA GLN A 134 6.41 -21.68 -7.79
C GLN A 134 5.17 -21.33 -6.95
N TYR A 135 4.75 -20.06 -6.92
CA TYR A 135 3.59 -19.61 -6.16
C TYR A 135 2.33 -19.69 -7.03
N SER A 136 1.20 -19.95 -6.38
CA SER A 136 -0.11 -19.82 -7.03
C SER A 136 -0.28 -18.42 -7.61
N ASP A 137 -0.77 -18.32 -8.83
CA ASP A 137 -1.05 -17.06 -9.51
C ASP A 137 -2.17 -16.22 -8.85
N VAL A 138 -2.93 -16.84 -7.93
CA VAL A 138 -3.98 -16.23 -7.10
C VAL A 138 -3.59 -16.12 -5.61
N LEU A 139 -2.33 -16.39 -5.25
CA LEU A 139 -1.85 -16.39 -3.85
C LEU A 139 -2.26 -15.11 -3.11
N TYR A 140 -1.89 -13.95 -3.64
CA TYR A 140 -2.16 -12.68 -2.97
C TYR A 140 -3.64 -12.27 -3.03
N PRO A 141 -4.35 -12.35 -4.18
CA PRO A 141 -5.78 -12.08 -4.20
C PRO A 141 -6.58 -12.87 -3.18
N GLU A 142 -6.34 -14.17 -3.03
CA GLU A 142 -7.04 -15.03 -2.05
C GLU A 142 -6.68 -14.67 -0.60
N SER A 143 -5.40 -14.34 -0.35
CA SER A 143 -4.90 -14.08 1.01
C SER A 143 -5.26 -12.68 1.54
N LEU A 144 -5.73 -11.77 0.68
CA LEU A 144 -5.92 -10.36 1.00
C LEU A 144 -7.38 -9.89 0.92
N ILE A 145 -8.32 -10.80 1.15
CA ILE A 145 -9.75 -10.50 1.16
C ILE A 145 -10.17 -10.04 2.55
N GLY A 146 -10.73 -8.83 2.62
CA GLY A 146 -11.25 -8.25 3.86
C GLY A 146 -12.15 -7.05 3.59
N ARG A 147 -12.97 -6.69 4.60
CA ARG A 147 -13.88 -5.56 4.50
C ARG A 147 -13.13 -4.25 4.31
N ASP A 148 -13.75 -3.32 3.61
CA ASP A 148 -13.22 -1.97 3.37
C ASP A 148 -11.84 -1.93 2.72
N THR A 149 -11.45 -2.99 1.98
CA THR A 149 -10.22 -3.04 1.20
C THR A 149 -10.46 -2.86 -0.29
N VAL A 150 -9.41 -2.56 -1.02
CA VAL A 150 -9.35 -2.55 -2.49
C VAL A 150 -8.15 -3.40 -2.90
N ASN A 151 -8.29 -4.19 -3.96
CA ASN A 151 -7.18 -4.88 -4.59
C ASN A 151 -7.01 -4.37 -6.02
N THR A 152 -5.79 -4.05 -6.41
CA THR A 152 -5.44 -3.70 -7.80
C THR A 152 -4.51 -4.76 -8.36
N MET A 153 -4.95 -5.43 -9.40
CA MET A 153 -4.23 -6.55 -9.99
C MET A 153 -4.17 -6.41 -11.52
N PRO A 154 -3.17 -7.02 -12.18
CA PRO A 154 -3.14 -7.15 -13.64
C PRO A 154 -4.32 -7.97 -14.15
N GLU A 155 -4.67 -7.75 -15.42
CA GLU A 155 -5.76 -8.50 -16.08
C GLU A 155 -5.55 -10.02 -16.00
N SER A 156 -4.32 -10.50 -16.19
CA SER A 156 -3.99 -11.93 -16.08
C SER A 156 -4.33 -12.51 -14.70
N THR A 157 -4.02 -11.80 -13.63
CA THR A 157 -4.34 -12.21 -12.26
C THR A 157 -5.85 -12.15 -12.00
N LEU A 158 -6.54 -11.15 -12.56
CA LEU A 158 -8.00 -11.06 -12.46
C LEU A 158 -8.69 -12.22 -13.15
N LEU A 159 -8.23 -12.60 -14.35
CA LEU A 159 -8.76 -13.74 -15.09
C LEU A 159 -8.51 -15.05 -14.35
N ALA A 160 -7.30 -15.27 -13.84
CA ALA A 160 -6.97 -16.45 -13.04
C ALA A 160 -7.86 -16.54 -11.78
N PHE A 161 -8.03 -15.41 -11.08
CA PHE A 161 -8.90 -15.39 -9.90
C PHE A 161 -10.37 -15.66 -10.24
N ASN A 162 -10.87 -15.17 -11.38
CA ASN A 162 -12.22 -15.45 -11.84
C ASN A 162 -12.41 -16.91 -12.26
N GLU A 163 -11.37 -17.59 -12.76
CA GLU A 163 -11.39 -18.98 -13.21
C GLU A 163 -11.34 -19.97 -12.06
N HIS A 164 -10.41 -19.80 -11.12
CA HIS A 164 -10.13 -20.78 -10.06
C HIS A 164 -9.90 -20.19 -8.65
N GLY A 165 -9.99 -18.88 -8.49
CA GLY A 165 -9.81 -18.22 -7.19
C GLY A 165 -10.91 -18.55 -6.20
N LYS A 166 -10.54 -18.61 -4.91
CA LYS A 166 -11.46 -18.89 -3.80
C LYS A 166 -11.71 -17.64 -2.98
N VAL A 167 -12.98 -17.32 -2.75
CA VAL A 167 -13.39 -16.17 -1.96
C VAL A 167 -13.62 -16.59 -0.51
N SER A 168 -12.79 -16.06 0.41
CA SER A 168 -12.97 -16.21 1.86
C SER A 168 -12.38 -14.99 2.58
N GLU A 169 -12.96 -14.59 3.72
CA GLU A 169 -12.34 -13.54 4.55
C GLU A 169 -11.02 -14.07 5.13
N SER A 170 -9.89 -13.59 4.57
CA SER A 170 -8.56 -14.11 4.87
C SER A 170 -7.70 -13.16 5.70
N LEU A 171 -7.91 -11.84 5.57
CA LEU A 171 -7.07 -10.82 6.22
C LEU A 171 -7.21 -10.79 7.75
N GLY A 172 -8.38 -11.08 8.29
CA GLY A 172 -8.64 -11.06 9.73
C GLY A 172 -8.23 -12.33 10.47
N SER A 173 -7.77 -13.36 9.77
CA SER A 173 -7.41 -14.65 10.36
C SER A 173 -5.90 -14.77 10.62
N ASN A 174 -5.52 -15.56 11.64
CA ASN A 174 -4.13 -15.94 11.92
C ASN A 174 -3.18 -14.72 12.08
N ILE A 175 -3.61 -13.72 12.84
CA ILE A 175 -2.81 -12.52 13.12
C ILE A 175 -1.60 -12.83 14.01
N ASP A 176 -1.75 -13.76 14.95
CA ASP A 176 -0.66 -14.22 15.81
C ASP A 176 0.44 -14.91 15.00
N ASP A 177 0.07 -15.74 14.02
CA ASP A 177 1.01 -16.38 13.10
C ASP A 177 1.78 -15.32 12.27
N ALA A 178 1.10 -14.25 11.83
CA ALA A 178 1.74 -13.15 11.12
C ALA A 178 2.75 -12.39 12.00
N THR A 179 2.45 -12.26 13.29
CA THR A 179 3.36 -11.65 14.25
C THR A 179 4.56 -12.56 14.54
N GLN A 180 4.31 -13.86 14.69
CA GLN A 180 5.36 -14.86 14.92
C GLN A 180 6.31 -14.94 13.72
N LEU A 181 5.79 -14.89 12.50
CA LEU A 181 6.62 -14.89 11.29
C LEU A 181 7.62 -13.71 11.27
N PHE A 182 7.26 -12.54 11.79
CA PHE A 182 8.19 -11.41 11.87
C PHE A 182 9.34 -11.67 12.86
N VAL A 183 9.09 -12.44 13.93
CA VAL A 183 10.14 -12.89 14.85
C VAL A 183 11.07 -13.88 14.12
N GLU A 184 10.51 -14.85 13.42
CA GLU A 184 11.28 -15.85 12.65
C GLU A 184 12.14 -15.21 11.55
N LEU A 185 11.60 -14.23 10.82
CA LEU A 185 12.36 -13.45 9.85
C LEU A 185 13.53 -12.71 10.50
N GLN A 186 13.30 -12.09 11.68
CA GLN A 186 14.36 -11.41 12.40
C GLN A 186 15.45 -12.38 12.89
N GLU A 187 15.08 -13.57 13.34
CA GLU A 187 16.03 -14.64 13.72
C GLU A 187 16.83 -15.14 12.52
N ALA A 188 16.22 -15.13 11.32
CA ALA A 188 16.90 -15.40 10.04
C ALA A 188 17.74 -14.21 9.52
N GLY A 189 17.82 -13.10 10.26
CA GLY A 189 18.59 -11.91 9.90
C GLY A 189 17.87 -10.93 9.00
N ILE A 190 16.57 -11.11 8.76
CA ILE A 190 15.73 -10.23 7.93
C ILE A 190 15.00 -9.22 8.81
N TYR A 191 15.37 -7.96 8.69
CA TYR A 191 14.74 -6.86 9.43
C TYR A 191 13.76 -6.13 8.54
N MET A 192 12.46 -6.23 8.82
CA MET A 192 11.40 -5.60 8.02
C MET A 192 11.58 -4.10 7.84
N LYS A 193 12.19 -3.42 8.81
CA LYS A 193 12.50 -1.99 8.71
C LYS A 193 13.47 -1.70 7.56
N ASP A 194 14.51 -2.51 7.42
CA ASP A 194 15.54 -2.32 6.38
C ASP A 194 14.95 -2.66 5.01
N VAL A 195 14.24 -3.79 4.91
CA VAL A 195 13.51 -4.22 3.70
C VAL A 195 12.56 -3.13 3.20
N THR A 196 11.72 -2.60 4.07
CA THR A 196 10.71 -1.60 3.67
C THR A 196 11.33 -0.24 3.34
N SER A 197 12.44 0.13 3.97
CA SER A 197 13.20 1.34 3.66
C SER A 197 13.86 1.24 2.28
N GLU A 198 14.44 0.11 1.96
CA GLU A 198 15.02 -0.16 0.65
C GLU A 198 13.96 -0.13 -0.45
N LEU A 199 12.82 -0.80 -0.25
CA LEU A 199 11.72 -0.82 -1.20
C LEU A 199 11.14 0.59 -1.45
N LEU A 200 11.07 1.43 -0.44
CA LEU A 200 10.66 2.82 -0.60
C LEU A 200 11.65 3.59 -1.46
N ALA A 201 12.95 3.46 -1.19
CA ALA A 201 14.01 4.13 -1.96
C ALA A 201 14.00 3.68 -3.44
N GLN A 202 13.90 2.37 -3.69
CA GLN A 202 13.77 1.81 -5.04
C GLN A 202 12.51 2.31 -5.74
N GLY A 203 11.38 2.34 -5.03
CA GLY A 203 10.11 2.81 -5.58
C GLY A 203 10.15 4.29 -5.98
N LEU A 204 10.75 5.14 -5.16
CA LEU A 204 10.94 6.57 -5.47
C LEU A 204 11.83 6.75 -6.70
N LYS A 205 12.95 6.03 -6.76
CA LYS A 205 13.85 6.08 -7.92
C LYS A 205 13.13 5.71 -9.22
N LEU A 206 12.35 4.64 -9.22
CA LEU A 206 11.57 4.23 -10.40
C LEU A 206 10.57 5.29 -10.85
N PHE A 207 9.94 6.02 -9.92
CA PHE A 207 9.05 7.12 -10.27
C PHE A 207 9.79 8.29 -10.90
N ILE A 208 10.95 8.67 -10.33
CA ILE A 208 11.80 9.75 -10.85
C ILE A 208 12.30 9.40 -12.25
N ASP A 209 12.90 8.22 -12.43
CA ASP A 209 13.43 7.75 -13.70
C ASP A 209 12.34 7.72 -14.80
N SER A 210 11.13 7.27 -14.45
CA SER A 210 9.99 7.22 -15.38
C SER A 210 9.52 8.64 -15.78
N TYR A 211 9.51 9.58 -14.83
CA TYR A 211 9.16 10.97 -15.10
C TYR A 211 10.18 11.63 -16.02
N ASP A 212 11.47 11.49 -15.72
CA ASP A 212 12.56 12.08 -16.51
C ASP A 212 12.56 11.51 -17.94
N SER A 213 12.34 10.20 -18.10
CA SER A 213 12.17 9.57 -19.41
C SER A 213 11.00 10.18 -20.18
N LEU A 214 9.83 10.33 -19.55
CA LEU A 214 8.65 10.92 -20.19
C LEU A 214 8.92 12.36 -20.65
N ILE A 215 9.54 13.19 -19.83
CA ILE A 215 9.88 14.57 -20.18
C ILE A 215 10.85 14.60 -21.37
N SER A 216 11.89 13.75 -21.33
CA SER A 216 12.85 13.62 -22.42
C SER A 216 12.18 13.23 -23.75
N ASP A 217 11.26 12.25 -23.71
CA ASP A 217 10.51 11.81 -24.90
C ASP A 217 9.63 12.90 -25.47
N ILE A 218 8.97 13.70 -24.60
CA ILE A 218 8.14 14.83 -25.03
C ILE A 218 9.02 15.90 -25.69
N GLU A 219 10.16 16.23 -25.09
CA GLU A 219 11.09 17.21 -25.66
C GLU A 219 11.66 16.76 -27.00
N HIS A 220 12.03 15.48 -27.12
CA HIS A 220 12.47 14.89 -28.40
C HIS A 220 11.40 15.00 -29.49
N LYS A 221 10.17 14.61 -29.19
CA LYS A 221 9.04 14.71 -30.13
C LYS A 221 8.76 16.16 -30.53
N ARG A 222 8.83 17.11 -29.58
CA ARG A 222 8.68 18.55 -29.88
C ARG A 222 9.72 19.01 -30.91
N LYS A 223 11.00 18.71 -30.68
CA LYS A 223 12.10 19.08 -31.61
C LYS A 223 11.89 18.48 -33.02
N LEU A 224 11.43 17.22 -33.12
CA LEU A 224 11.16 16.60 -34.41
C LEU A 224 10.01 17.28 -35.17
N LEU A 225 9.01 17.82 -34.47
CA LEU A 225 7.91 18.57 -35.08
C LEU A 225 8.35 19.96 -35.53
N GLU A 226 9.19 20.65 -34.76
CA GLU A 226 9.76 21.97 -35.11
C GLU A 226 10.65 21.90 -36.36
N LEU A 227 11.32 20.77 -36.61
CA LEU A 227 12.14 20.54 -37.81
C LEU A 227 11.31 20.22 -39.08
N ARG A 228 10.00 20.02 -38.96
CA ARG A 228 9.08 19.73 -40.11
C ARG A 228 8.28 20.92 -40.57
N ILE A 229 8.45 22.08 -39.92
CA ILE A 229 7.89 23.38 -40.31
C ILE A 229 8.97 24.20 -40.98
#